data_92702f680206704ccfe81a3aa5831f4d
#
_entry.id   92702f680206704ccfe81a3aa5831f4d
#
_cell.length_a   1.000
_cell.length_b   1.000
_cell.length_c   1.000
_cell.angle_alpha   90.00
_cell.angle_beta   90.00
_cell.angle_gamma   90.00
#
_symmetry.space_group_name_H-M   'P 1'
#
loop_
_entity.id
_entity.type
_entity.pdbx_description
1 polymer ?
#
loop_
_entity_poly.entity_id
_entity_poly.type
_entity_poly.pdbx_seq_one_letter_code
_entity_poly.pdbx_strand_id
1 'polypeptide(L)'
;ATAANQYEGGYLEGGKGINTSDTLTNGSHTVARRVTWRNPQTNETGSTPMMFTSATDRFIPEGAIPAVLEDEYYPSHTATDFYHHFKEDIALMGEMGFKTFRMSMNWARIFPNGDDEQPNEEGLKFYDEVFDECKKYGIEPLVTLSHYETPIGLTIKYGGWKDRRCIDFFEKYAKTVIERYVGKVKYYLTFNEINVMSMMPYMA
;
A
#
# COMPACT_ATOMS: atom_id res chain seq x y z
N ALA A 1 8.13 3.89 13.12
CA ALA A 1 7.40 4.21 11.89
C ALA A 1 7.30 2.96 11.03
N THR A 2 6.14 2.72 10.45
CA THR A 2 5.85 1.54 9.63
C THR A 2 5.16 1.95 8.33
N ALA A 3 5.28 1.12 7.28
CA ALA A 3 4.53 1.25 6.05
C ALA A 3 3.59 0.06 5.88
N ALA A 4 2.37 0.26 5.45
CA ALA A 4 1.35 -0.79 5.37
C ALA A 4 1.84 -2.03 4.60
N ASN A 5 2.55 -1.85 3.51
CA ASN A 5 3.13 -2.95 2.74
C ASN A 5 4.22 -3.77 3.48
N GLN A 6 4.70 -3.28 4.62
CA GLN A 6 5.77 -3.91 5.41
C GLN A 6 5.25 -4.58 6.68
N TYR A 7 4.09 -4.19 7.18
CA TYR A 7 3.60 -4.71 8.46
C TYR A 7 2.17 -5.24 8.42
N GLU A 8 1.29 -4.72 7.53
CA GLU A 8 -0.14 -4.97 7.61
C GLU A 8 -0.53 -6.42 7.31
N GLY A 9 -0.11 -6.98 6.19
CA GLY A 9 -0.59 -8.30 5.76
C GLY A 9 -2.06 -8.30 5.34
N GLY A 10 -2.74 -9.45 5.48
CA GLY A 10 -4.15 -9.58 5.11
C GLY A 10 -4.41 -9.18 3.65
N TYR A 11 -3.58 -9.64 2.75
CA TYR A 11 -3.37 -9.13 1.38
C TYR A 11 -4.64 -9.03 0.51
N LEU A 12 -5.60 -9.97 0.62
CA LEU A 12 -6.91 -9.88 -0.06
C LEU A 12 -8.08 -9.91 0.91
N GLU A 13 -7.81 -9.84 2.21
CA GLU A 13 -8.83 -9.95 3.22
C GLU A 13 -9.58 -8.63 3.43
N GLY A 14 -10.82 -8.73 3.89
CA GLY A 14 -11.67 -7.58 4.11
C GLY A 14 -11.93 -6.76 2.84
N GLY A 15 -11.93 -7.42 1.65
CA GLY A 15 -12.18 -6.75 0.38
C GLY A 15 -11.05 -5.86 -0.13
N LYS A 16 -9.83 -5.97 0.45
CA LYS A 16 -8.66 -5.21 -0.03
C LYS A 16 -8.33 -5.58 -1.47
N GLY A 17 -8.05 -4.56 -2.30
CA GLY A 17 -7.50 -4.73 -3.64
C GLY A 17 -5.98 -4.91 -3.64
N ILE A 18 -5.44 -5.27 -4.80
CA ILE A 18 -3.99 -5.37 -5.02
C ILE A 18 -3.39 -3.96 -5.18
N ASN A 19 -2.26 -3.73 -4.55
CA ASN A 19 -1.45 -2.53 -4.76
C ASN A 19 -0.12 -2.86 -5.44
N THR A 20 0.66 -1.85 -5.80
CA THR A 20 1.94 -2.01 -6.49
C THR A 20 2.94 -2.87 -5.72
N SER A 21 2.94 -2.81 -4.38
CA SER A 21 3.85 -3.61 -3.55
C SER A 21 3.50 -5.10 -3.54
N ASP A 22 2.24 -5.45 -3.81
CA ASP A 22 1.77 -6.84 -3.80
C ASP A 22 2.26 -7.65 -5.01
N THR A 23 2.84 -7.00 -6.02
CA THR A 23 3.49 -7.64 -7.17
C THR A 23 5.02 -7.68 -7.06
N LEU A 24 5.56 -7.28 -5.91
CA LEU A 24 7.00 -7.20 -5.66
C LEU A 24 7.48 -8.41 -4.87
N THR A 25 8.27 -9.28 -5.52
CA THR A 25 8.77 -10.52 -4.93
C THR A 25 9.77 -10.27 -3.79
N ASN A 26 10.09 -11.31 -3.06
CA ASN A 26 11.21 -11.33 -2.16
C ASN A 26 12.55 -11.12 -2.92
N GLY A 27 13.59 -10.80 -2.17
CA GLY A 27 14.96 -10.68 -2.63
C GLY A 27 15.94 -11.21 -1.57
N SER A 28 17.22 -11.15 -1.88
CA SER A 28 18.30 -11.49 -0.95
C SER A 28 19.49 -10.55 -1.17
N HIS A 29 20.59 -10.77 -0.45
CA HIS A 29 21.83 -9.99 -0.68
C HIS A 29 22.41 -10.15 -2.08
N THR A 30 22.06 -11.23 -2.78
CA THR A 30 22.59 -11.55 -4.12
C THR A 30 21.53 -11.57 -5.21
N VAL A 31 20.25 -11.52 -4.84
CA VAL A 31 19.13 -11.56 -5.78
C VAL A 31 18.25 -10.33 -5.56
N ALA A 32 18.17 -9.49 -6.58
CA ALA A 32 17.28 -8.31 -6.52
C ALA A 32 15.81 -8.73 -6.42
N ARG A 33 15.00 -7.93 -5.72
CA ARG A 33 13.56 -8.04 -5.78
C ARG A 33 13.10 -7.82 -7.23
N ARG A 34 11.97 -8.44 -7.60
CA ARG A 34 11.44 -8.38 -8.97
C ARG A 34 9.98 -7.97 -8.92
N VAL A 35 9.54 -7.20 -9.89
CA VAL A 35 8.11 -7.01 -10.17
C VAL A 35 7.66 -8.10 -11.12
N THR A 36 6.60 -8.79 -10.76
CA THR A 36 5.98 -9.82 -11.59
C THR A 36 4.91 -9.23 -12.48
N TRP A 37 4.76 -9.79 -13.67
CA TRP A 37 3.83 -9.29 -14.68
C TRP A 37 3.20 -10.42 -15.50
N ARG A 38 2.10 -10.12 -16.13
CA ARG A 38 1.42 -10.96 -17.12
C ARG A 38 1.02 -10.11 -18.32
N ASN A 39 1.16 -10.66 -19.51
CA ASN A 39 0.58 -10.09 -20.72
C ASN A 39 -0.83 -10.68 -20.93
N PRO A 40 -1.92 -9.88 -20.82
CA PRO A 40 -3.27 -10.37 -20.95
C PRO A 40 -3.63 -10.91 -22.34
N GLN A 41 -2.87 -10.52 -23.38
CA GLN A 41 -3.14 -10.94 -24.76
C GLN A 41 -2.47 -12.26 -25.11
N THR A 42 -1.24 -12.46 -24.64
CA THR A 42 -0.43 -13.66 -24.95
C THR A 42 -0.48 -14.71 -23.82
N ASN A 43 -0.95 -14.33 -22.62
CA ASN A 43 -0.84 -15.08 -21.37
C ASN A 43 0.61 -15.34 -20.93
N GLU A 44 1.58 -14.69 -21.53
CA GLU A 44 2.97 -14.77 -21.10
C GLU A 44 3.09 -14.14 -19.72
N THR A 45 3.87 -14.78 -18.85
CA THR A 45 4.19 -14.29 -17.51
C THR A 45 5.69 -14.15 -17.33
N GLY A 46 6.11 -13.26 -16.45
CA GLY A 46 7.52 -13.07 -16.17
C GLY A 46 7.76 -12.11 -15.02
N SER A 47 9.01 -11.77 -14.84
CA SER A 47 9.42 -10.83 -13.81
C SER A 47 10.58 -9.96 -14.28
N THR A 48 10.62 -8.72 -13.78
CA THR A 48 11.67 -7.76 -14.08
C THR A 48 12.35 -7.33 -12.77
N PRO A 49 13.68 -7.38 -12.67
CA PRO A 49 14.40 -6.95 -11.49
C PRO A 49 14.07 -5.49 -11.14
N MET A 50 13.78 -5.26 -9.86
CA MET A 50 13.66 -3.92 -9.31
C MET A 50 15.07 -3.34 -9.14
N MET A 51 15.61 -2.75 -10.19
CA MET A 51 16.90 -2.08 -10.18
C MET A 51 16.71 -0.57 -10.39
N PHE A 52 17.68 0.21 -9.98
CA PHE A 52 17.81 1.62 -10.33
C PHE A 52 18.19 1.73 -11.83
N THR A 53 17.22 1.51 -12.70
CA THR A 53 17.41 1.69 -14.15
C THR A 53 17.15 3.14 -14.51
N SER A 54 17.66 3.56 -15.67
CA SER A 54 17.43 4.91 -16.16
C SER A 54 15.91 5.17 -16.32
N ALA A 55 15.49 6.41 -16.13
CA ALA A 55 14.07 6.82 -16.24
C ALA A 55 13.45 6.56 -17.64
N THR A 56 14.24 6.08 -18.60
CA THR A 56 13.84 5.81 -19.97
C THR A 56 13.47 4.35 -20.24
N ASP A 57 13.85 3.43 -19.34
CA ASP A 57 13.61 2.01 -19.56
C ASP A 57 12.21 1.62 -19.06
N ARG A 58 11.45 0.94 -19.90
CA ARG A 58 10.18 0.34 -19.50
C ARG A 58 10.47 -0.74 -18.45
N PHE A 59 9.83 -0.61 -17.30
CA PHE A 59 10.07 -1.51 -16.18
C PHE A 59 9.48 -2.91 -16.43
N ILE A 60 8.41 -3.01 -17.19
CA ILE A 60 7.80 -4.28 -17.64
C ILE A 60 7.63 -4.27 -19.16
N PRO A 61 7.54 -5.43 -19.83
CA PRO A 61 7.37 -5.52 -21.29
C PRO A 61 6.13 -4.77 -21.78
N GLU A 62 6.17 -4.35 -23.03
CA GLU A 62 5.03 -3.70 -23.68
C GLU A 62 3.81 -4.62 -23.72
N GLY A 63 2.65 -4.09 -23.35
CA GLY A 63 1.39 -4.84 -23.27
C GLY A 63 1.25 -5.72 -22.01
N ALA A 64 2.31 -5.87 -21.22
CA ALA A 64 2.22 -6.55 -19.93
C ALA A 64 1.66 -5.61 -18.86
N ILE A 65 1.04 -6.21 -17.84
CA ILE A 65 0.54 -5.54 -16.63
C ILE A 65 1.15 -6.19 -15.40
N PRO A 66 1.39 -5.45 -14.30
CA PRO A 66 1.80 -6.06 -13.04
C PRO A 66 0.78 -7.09 -12.58
N ALA A 67 1.24 -8.24 -12.11
CA ALA A 67 0.37 -9.34 -11.71
C ALA A 67 1.04 -10.20 -10.63
N VAL A 68 0.24 -10.73 -9.73
CA VAL A 68 0.66 -11.76 -8.78
C VAL A 68 0.71 -13.11 -9.51
N LEU A 69 1.80 -13.86 -9.33
CA LEU A 69 2.02 -15.20 -9.90
C LEU A 69 2.04 -16.24 -8.77
N GLU A 70 1.45 -17.41 -9.00
CA GLU A 70 1.27 -18.44 -7.97
C GLU A 70 2.59 -19.01 -7.44
N ASP A 71 3.61 -19.11 -8.29
CA ASP A 71 4.91 -19.72 -7.95
C ASP A 71 5.91 -18.74 -7.31
N GLU A 72 5.48 -17.52 -6.97
CA GLU A 72 6.35 -16.49 -6.41
C GLU A 72 5.97 -16.14 -4.97
N TYR A 73 6.95 -15.73 -4.17
CA TYR A 73 6.73 -15.28 -2.80
C TYR A 73 6.75 -13.75 -2.71
N TYR A 74 5.70 -13.20 -2.12
CA TYR A 74 5.50 -11.76 -1.94
C TYR A 74 5.47 -11.40 -0.45
N PRO A 75 6.51 -10.77 0.09
CA PRO A 75 6.57 -10.47 1.52
C PRO A 75 5.43 -9.61 2.04
N SER A 76 4.87 -8.71 1.21
CA SER A 76 3.77 -7.83 1.62
C SER A 76 2.46 -8.56 1.88
N HIS A 77 2.27 -9.77 1.33
CA HIS A 77 1.02 -10.51 1.47
C HIS A 77 0.75 -10.93 2.93
N THR A 78 1.80 -11.31 3.63
CA THR A 78 1.73 -11.65 5.06
C THR A 78 2.32 -10.54 5.92
N ALA A 79 3.43 -9.95 5.49
CA ALA A 79 4.18 -8.93 6.22
C ALA A 79 4.50 -9.39 7.66
N THR A 80 4.17 -8.60 8.68
CA THR A 80 4.18 -9.03 10.09
C THR A 80 2.82 -9.43 10.59
N ASP A 81 1.85 -9.52 9.69
CA ASP A 81 0.47 -9.92 9.96
C ASP A 81 -0.27 -9.05 10.98
N PHE A 82 0.02 -7.75 10.96
CA PHE A 82 -0.64 -6.78 11.84
C PHE A 82 -2.16 -6.77 11.64
N TYR A 83 -2.66 -7.11 10.44
CA TYR A 83 -4.09 -7.20 10.17
C TYR A 83 -4.82 -8.11 11.16
N HIS A 84 -4.21 -9.23 11.55
CA HIS A 84 -4.77 -10.16 12.53
C HIS A 84 -4.32 -9.87 13.97
N HIS A 85 -3.12 -9.29 14.16
CA HIS A 85 -2.47 -9.16 15.47
C HIS A 85 -2.42 -7.72 16.02
N PHE A 86 -3.06 -6.74 15.36
CA PHE A 86 -2.94 -5.33 15.73
C PHE A 86 -3.28 -5.03 17.20
N LYS A 87 -4.21 -5.77 17.81
CA LYS A 87 -4.57 -5.57 19.23
C LYS A 87 -3.43 -5.95 20.16
N GLU A 88 -2.76 -7.07 19.88
CA GLU A 88 -1.60 -7.53 20.63
C GLU A 88 -0.41 -6.62 20.43
N ASP A 89 -0.12 -6.26 19.18
CA ASP A 89 0.99 -5.38 18.80
C ASP A 89 0.86 -4.00 19.43
N ILE A 90 -0.33 -3.41 19.39
CA ILE A 90 -0.58 -2.09 20.01
C ILE A 90 -0.51 -2.19 21.55
N ALA A 91 -0.96 -3.27 22.14
CA ALA A 91 -0.80 -3.50 23.58
C ALA A 91 0.67 -3.53 23.98
N LEU A 92 1.50 -4.26 23.24
CA LEU A 92 2.96 -4.30 23.44
C LEU A 92 3.61 -2.91 23.26
N MET A 93 3.18 -2.15 22.25
CA MET A 93 3.63 -0.75 22.09
C MET A 93 3.26 0.09 23.32
N GLY A 94 2.08 -0.11 23.89
CA GLY A 94 1.63 0.54 25.11
C GLY A 94 2.51 0.19 26.30
N GLU A 95 2.83 -1.09 26.51
CA GLU A 95 3.75 -1.57 27.55
C GLU A 95 5.16 -0.98 27.40
N MET A 96 5.64 -0.84 26.16
CA MET A 96 6.91 -0.19 25.85
C MET A 96 6.90 1.33 26.09
N GLY A 97 5.74 1.90 26.40
CA GLY A 97 5.59 3.33 26.69
C GLY A 97 5.51 4.24 25.47
N PHE A 98 5.17 3.71 24.31
CA PHE A 98 4.98 4.51 23.09
C PHE A 98 3.90 5.57 23.31
N LYS A 99 4.15 6.77 22.78
CA LYS A 99 3.21 7.90 22.80
C LYS A 99 2.66 8.24 21.42
N THR A 100 3.36 7.80 20.39
CA THR A 100 2.96 8.03 19.01
C THR A 100 3.30 6.80 18.18
N PHE A 101 2.35 6.38 17.35
CA PHE A 101 2.54 5.34 16.36
C PHE A 101 2.38 5.93 14.95
N ARG A 102 3.50 6.06 14.23
CA ARG A 102 3.45 6.43 12.81
C ARG A 102 3.23 5.18 11.97
N MET A 103 2.14 5.20 11.21
CA MET A 103 1.75 4.13 10.30
C MET A 103 1.29 4.71 8.96
N SER A 104 1.33 3.96 7.88
CA SER A 104 0.56 4.30 6.69
C SER A 104 -0.74 3.49 6.63
N MET A 105 -1.69 4.01 5.85
CA MET A 105 -2.90 3.29 5.48
C MET A 105 -2.74 2.76 4.06
N ASN A 106 -3.25 1.56 3.82
CA ASN A 106 -3.24 0.98 2.48
C ASN A 106 -4.41 1.54 1.67
N TRP A 107 -4.10 2.36 0.67
CA TRP A 107 -5.12 2.95 -0.20
C TRP A 107 -6.02 1.88 -0.83
N ALA A 108 -5.43 0.77 -1.32
CA ALA A 108 -6.19 -0.34 -1.92
C ALA A 108 -7.09 -1.11 -0.92
N ARG A 109 -6.93 -0.91 0.40
CA ARG A 109 -7.87 -1.44 1.39
C ARG A 109 -9.15 -0.60 1.46
N ILE A 110 -9.05 0.70 1.17
CA ILE A 110 -10.17 1.64 1.21
C ILE A 110 -10.84 1.77 -0.17
N PHE A 111 -10.06 1.85 -1.22
CA PHE A 111 -10.53 1.86 -2.61
C PHE A 111 -9.78 0.77 -3.39
N PRO A 112 -10.33 -0.45 -3.49
CA PRO A 112 -9.64 -1.63 -4.03
C PRO A 112 -9.05 -1.47 -5.42
N ASN A 113 -9.72 -0.72 -6.30
CA ASN A 113 -9.23 -0.41 -7.65
C ASN A 113 -8.62 1.00 -7.76
N GLY A 114 -8.80 1.83 -6.73
CA GLY A 114 -8.38 3.22 -6.67
C GLY A 114 -9.38 4.22 -7.26
N ASP A 115 -10.12 3.83 -8.30
CA ASP A 115 -11.14 4.63 -8.97
C ASP A 115 -12.58 4.26 -8.58
N ASP A 116 -12.75 3.39 -7.59
CA ASP A 116 -14.05 2.94 -7.08
C ASP A 116 -14.95 4.14 -6.69
N GLU A 117 -16.25 4.03 -6.94
CA GLU A 117 -17.22 5.08 -6.58
C GLU A 117 -17.41 5.18 -5.07
N GLN A 118 -17.46 4.04 -4.40
CA GLN A 118 -17.67 3.92 -2.96
C GLN A 118 -16.46 3.29 -2.27
N PRO A 119 -16.13 3.71 -1.05
CA PRO A 119 -15.08 3.08 -0.28
C PRO A 119 -15.49 1.70 0.21
N ASN A 120 -14.51 0.84 0.42
CA ASN A 120 -14.68 -0.44 1.08
C ASN A 120 -14.88 -0.24 2.59
N GLU A 121 -16.09 -0.47 3.06
CA GLU A 121 -16.47 -0.28 4.46
C GLU A 121 -15.72 -1.23 5.42
N GLU A 122 -15.39 -2.46 5.00
CA GLU A 122 -14.62 -3.38 5.82
C GLU A 122 -13.19 -2.85 6.07
N GLY A 123 -12.59 -2.27 5.04
CA GLY A 123 -11.29 -1.61 5.18
C GLY A 123 -11.33 -0.40 6.09
N LEU A 124 -12.39 0.42 5.99
CA LEU A 124 -12.59 1.55 6.91
C LEU A 124 -12.76 1.08 8.36
N LYS A 125 -13.55 0.04 8.62
CA LYS A 125 -13.76 -0.53 9.95
C LYS A 125 -12.47 -1.09 10.55
N PHE A 126 -11.64 -1.75 9.75
CA PHE A 126 -10.35 -2.23 10.23
C PHE A 126 -9.52 -1.09 10.85
N TYR A 127 -9.40 0.03 10.16
CA TYR A 127 -8.65 1.18 10.71
C TYR A 127 -9.38 1.88 11.84
N ASP A 128 -10.73 1.87 11.87
CA ASP A 128 -11.47 2.32 13.06
C ASP A 128 -11.04 1.56 14.31
N GLU A 129 -10.96 0.24 14.23
CA GLU A 129 -10.54 -0.62 15.33
C GLU A 129 -9.08 -0.40 15.73
N VAL A 130 -8.19 -0.22 14.74
CA VAL A 130 -6.76 0.10 14.98
C VAL A 130 -6.62 1.41 15.77
N PHE A 131 -7.34 2.47 15.38
CA PHE A 131 -7.26 3.76 16.05
C PHE A 131 -7.90 3.74 17.43
N ASP A 132 -9.00 2.99 17.62
CA ASP A 132 -9.62 2.80 18.92
C ASP A 132 -8.69 2.03 19.88
N GLU A 133 -7.96 1.03 19.38
CA GLU A 133 -6.96 0.32 20.17
C GLU A 133 -5.78 1.23 20.54
N CYS A 134 -5.28 2.04 19.61
CA CYS A 134 -4.24 3.04 19.92
C CYS A 134 -4.70 3.99 21.05
N LYS A 135 -5.93 4.49 20.99
CA LYS A 135 -6.52 5.38 21.98
C LYS A 135 -6.59 4.74 23.36
N LYS A 136 -6.94 3.45 23.42
CA LYS A 136 -7.02 2.68 24.66
C LYS A 136 -5.69 2.68 25.44
N TYR A 137 -4.55 2.66 24.74
CA TYR A 137 -3.21 2.70 25.32
C TYR A 137 -2.59 4.12 25.37
N GLY A 138 -3.35 5.16 25.02
CA GLY A 138 -2.86 6.54 25.02
C GLY A 138 -1.77 6.80 23.97
N ILE A 139 -1.82 6.06 22.85
CA ILE A 139 -0.93 6.19 21.71
C ILE A 139 -1.62 7.05 20.65
N GLU A 140 -1.00 8.17 20.26
CA GLU A 140 -1.50 9.06 19.20
C GLU A 140 -1.11 8.53 17.83
N PRO A 141 -2.06 8.23 16.92
CA PRO A 141 -1.75 7.86 15.55
C PRO A 141 -1.20 9.05 14.75
N LEU A 142 -0.11 8.82 14.00
CA LEU A 142 0.40 9.72 12.96
C LEU A 142 0.31 8.99 11.63
N VAL A 143 -0.68 9.35 10.82
CA VAL A 143 -1.08 8.58 9.64
C VAL A 143 -0.43 9.13 8.38
N THR A 144 0.29 8.28 7.64
CA THR A 144 0.76 8.57 6.29
C THR A 144 -0.28 8.06 5.29
N LEU A 145 -0.84 8.95 4.46
CA LEU A 145 -1.89 8.61 3.51
C LEU A 145 -1.36 7.74 2.36
N SER A 146 -0.16 8.03 1.85
CA SER A 146 0.47 7.23 0.80
C SER A 146 1.93 6.92 1.13
N HIS A 147 2.27 5.63 1.14
CA HIS A 147 3.62 5.13 1.39
C HIS A 147 3.97 4.04 0.37
N TYR A 148 3.79 4.37 -0.92
CA TYR A 148 4.04 3.52 -2.10
C TYR A 148 2.99 2.42 -2.36
N GLU A 149 1.85 2.40 -1.65
CA GLU A 149 0.78 1.41 -1.85
C GLU A 149 -0.28 1.91 -2.85
N THR A 150 0.12 2.25 -4.07
CA THR A 150 -0.83 2.69 -5.11
C THR A 150 -1.70 1.50 -5.56
N PRO A 151 -3.04 1.63 -5.60
CA PRO A 151 -3.90 0.58 -6.13
C PRO A 151 -3.50 0.20 -7.55
N ILE A 152 -3.31 -1.09 -7.80
CA ILE A 152 -2.80 -1.60 -9.09
C ILE A 152 -3.73 -1.24 -10.24
N GLY A 153 -5.03 -1.11 -9.98
CA GLY A 153 -6.03 -0.69 -10.96
C GLY A 153 -5.72 0.66 -11.58
N LEU A 154 -5.19 1.61 -10.81
CA LEU A 154 -4.78 2.92 -11.32
C LEU A 154 -3.58 2.80 -12.26
N THR A 155 -2.62 1.93 -11.94
CA THR A 155 -1.47 1.68 -12.81
C THR A 155 -1.91 1.05 -14.13
N ILE A 156 -2.80 0.06 -14.09
CA ILE A 156 -3.27 -0.66 -15.28
C ILE A 156 -4.15 0.21 -16.16
N LYS A 157 -5.11 0.94 -15.58
CA LYS A 157 -6.10 1.72 -16.35
C LYS A 157 -5.57 3.07 -16.83
N TYR A 158 -4.71 3.70 -16.03
CA TYR A 158 -4.33 5.10 -16.23
C TYR A 158 -2.82 5.32 -16.35
N GLY A 159 -2.00 4.28 -16.11
CA GLY A 159 -0.53 4.43 -16.07
C GLY A 159 -0.04 5.07 -14.77
N GLY A 160 -0.82 4.94 -13.70
CA GLY A 160 -0.48 5.44 -12.38
C GLY A 160 -0.41 6.98 -12.33
N TRP A 161 0.51 7.51 -11.56
CA TRP A 161 0.68 8.94 -11.33
C TRP A 161 1.07 9.78 -12.57
N LYS A 162 1.27 9.16 -13.74
CA LYS A 162 1.42 9.86 -15.01
C LYS A 162 0.12 10.50 -15.49
N ASP A 163 -1.02 9.95 -15.08
CA ASP A 163 -2.34 10.48 -15.43
C ASP A 163 -2.84 11.42 -14.34
N ARG A 164 -3.23 12.64 -14.74
CA ARG A 164 -3.73 13.66 -13.79
C ARG A 164 -5.01 13.25 -13.05
N ARG A 165 -5.79 12.32 -13.59
CA ARG A 165 -6.98 11.77 -12.88
C ARG A 165 -6.63 11.12 -11.55
N CYS A 166 -5.40 10.64 -11.38
CA CYS A 166 -4.94 10.10 -10.08
C CYS A 166 -4.95 11.15 -8.96
N ILE A 167 -4.90 12.45 -9.29
CA ILE A 167 -5.07 13.54 -8.32
C ILE A 167 -6.47 13.49 -7.71
N ASP A 168 -7.50 13.38 -8.55
CA ASP A 168 -8.90 13.35 -8.11
C ASP A 168 -9.20 12.07 -7.32
N PHE A 169 -8.64 10.94 -7.72
CA PHE A 169 -8.77 9.67 -6.98
C PHE A 169 -8.08 9.74 -5.62
N PHE A 170 -6.91 10.33 -5.55
CA PHE A 170 -6.20 10.52 -4.28
C PHE A 170 -6.92 11.51 -3.37
N GLU A 171 -7.46 12.61 -3.91
CA GLU A 171 -8.26 13.57 -3.17
C GLU A 171 -9.49 12.89 -2.55
N LYS A 172 -10.23 12.07 -3.34
CA LYS A 172 -11.36 11.28 -2.86
C LYS A 172 -10.96 10.37 -1.70
N TYR A 173 -9.86 9.62 -1.87
CA TYR A 173 -9.34 8.76 -0.81
C TYR A 173 -8.97 9.55 0.44
N ALA A 174 -8.17 10.59 0.30
CA ALA A 174 -7.73 11.42 1.42
C ALA A 174 -8.91 12.04 2.16
N LYS A 175 -9.89 12.59 1.44
CA LYS A 175 -11.11 13.16 2.02
C LYS A 175 -11.91 12.11 2.79
N THR A 176 -12.15 10.94 2.20
CA THR A 176 -12.87 9.84 2.85
C THR A 176 -12.21 9.44 4.17
N VAL A 177 -10.89 9.28 4.16
CA VAL A 177 -10.10 8.90 5.33
C VAL A 177 -10.14 10.00 6.41
N ILE A 178 -9.89 11.24 6.03
CA ILE A 178 -9.86 12.37 6.99
C ILE A 178 -11.25 12.57 7.61
N GLU A 179 -12.32 12.54 6.82
CA GLU A 179 -13.68 12.69 7.32
C GLU A 179 -14.10 11.53 8.24
N ARG A 180 -13.75 10.28 7.86
CA ARG A 180 -14.09 9.09 8.67
C ARG A 180 -13.45 9.12 10.05
N TYR A 181 -12.19 9.54 10.14
CA TYR A 181 -11.43 9.43 11.39
C TYR A 181 -11.30 10.74 12.16
N VAL A 182 -12.19 11.70 11.91
CA VAL A 182 -12.32 12.90 12.75
C VAL A 182 -12.48 12.51 14.22
N GLY A 183 -11.65 13.08 15.09
CA GLY A 183 -11.63 12.77 16.54
C GLY A 183 -10.83 11.51 16.92
N LYS A 184 -10.39 10.69 15.95
CA LYS A 184 -9.51 9.55 16.17
C LYS A 184 -8.06 9.85 15.76
N VAL A 185 -7.87 10.55 14.64
CA VAL A 185 -6.55 10.91 14.10
C VAL A 185 -6.44 12.42 13.98
N LYS A 186 -5.36 12.99 14.52
CA LYS A 186 -5.08 14.43 14.48
C LYS A 186 -4.02 14.81 13.44
N TYR A 187 -3.10 13.90 13.14
CA TYR A 187 -1.91 14.19 12.36
C TYR A 187 -1.82 13.31 11.13
N TYR A 188 -1.71 13.95 9.98
CA TYR A 188 -1.57 13.29 8.70
C TYR A 188 -0.30 13.77 7.97
N LEU A 189 0.37 12.82 7.32
CA LEU A 189 1.39 13.06 6.31
C LEU A 189 0.80 12.63 4.96
N THR A 190 0.91 13.46 3.94
CA THR A 190 0.29 13.18 2.64
C THR A 190 1.03 12.06 1.91
N PHE A 191 2.35 12.20 1.76
CA PHE A 191 3.20 11.24 1.06
C PHE A 191 4.46 10.96 1.87
N ASN A 192 4.92 9.72 1.83
CA ASN A 192 6.27 9.40 2.24
C ASN A 192 7.23 9.64 1.08
N GLU A 193 8.32 10.39 1.33
CA GLU A 193 9.44 10.58 0.41
C GLU A 193 9.02 10.86 -1.05
N ILE A 194 8.14 11.83 -1.27
CA ILE A 194 7.60 12.13 -2.59
C ILE A 194 8.68 12.41 -3.65
N ASN A 195 9.85 12.89 -3.24
CA ASN A 195 11.01 13.09 -4.09
C ASN A 195 11.53 11.76 -4.71
N VAL A 196 11.36 10.63 -4.02
CA VAL A 196 11.76 9.31 -4.52
C VAL A 196 10.95 8.94 -5.76
N MET A 197 9.68 9.32 -5.84
CA MET A 197 8.82 9.07 -7.00
C MET A 197 9.37 9.69 -8.30
N SER A 198 10.09 10.82 -8.22
CA SER A 198 10.74 11.45 -9.37
C SER A 198 12.06 10.76 -9.76
N MET A 199 12.71 10.10 -8.80
CA MET A 199 14.00 9.42 -9.00
C MET A 199 13.81 7.92 -9.33
N MET A 200 12.72 7.34 -8.83
CA MET A 200 12.40 5.92 -8.96
C MET A 200 10.94 5.75 -9.39
N PRO A 201 10.58 6.09 -10.62
CA PRO A 201 9.18 6.14 -11.09
C PRO A 201 8.46 4.78 -11.03
N TYR A 202 9.17 3.67 -10.91
CA TYR A 202 8.60 2.34 -10.72
C TYR A 202 8.04 2.09 -9.31
N MET A 203 8.27 2.99 -8.36
CA MET A 203 7.66 2.95 -7.03
C MET A 203 6.34 3.74 -6.96
N ALA A 204 5.95 4.33 -8.09
CA ALA A 204 4.79 5.23 -8.19
C ALA A 204 3.50 4.53 -8.62
#